data_23cb560f77740f7f3b760d80961f858d
#
_entry.id   23cb560f77740f7f3b760d80961f858d
#
_cell.length_a   1.000
_cell.length_b   1.000
_cell.length_c   1.000
_cell.angle_alpha   90.00
_cell.angle_beta   90.00
_cell.angle_gamma   90.00
#
_symmetry.space_group_name_H-M   'P 1'
#
loop_
_entity.id
_entity.type
_entity.pdbx_description
1 polymer ?
#
loop_
_entity_poly.entity_id
_entity_poly.type
_entity_poly.pdbx_seq_one_letter_code
_entity_poly.pdbx_strand_id
1 'polypeptide(L)'
;VNADRGYDVNRIKDTVAFAVQDNEEVYEITPPSGYVPFDVIHSMLDEIDIAMIAENGKSTYLTSLQHYQLLGLRGFSVKRQGVNNRLEKLVKHHLLRSFEIRREGSSNGIRFYAITGLALKLALEQGVIFHMGNRVQRDDIPDAETVKRKLVANMAALGLMFSCADMEGFAFNETVRPVQEQPITNNCILRTPGMFWLDDESVFLLEVIRSTPHAFRKLADKVQRYYALVNNEDYLKSNVHGHKAMPQLVICAESMEHARKADAYLRSRGLWSSEDTLLYTHDLVFMKDTLRVFYELNEEGMPIWYSVPSRFSNPNQLCA
;
A
#
# COMPACT_ATOMS: atom_id res chain seq x y z
N VAL A 1 0.07 19.23 13.87
CA VAL A 1 0.33 17.84 14.26
C VAL A 1 1.59 17.85 15.12
N ASN A 2 1.47 17.50 16.42
CA ASN A 2 2.58 17.58 17.37
C ASN A 2 3.73 16.64 16.92
N ALA A 3 4.88 17.22 16.56
CA ALA A 3 6.11 16.53 16.20
C ALA A 3 6.68 15.64 17.35
N ASP A 4 6.18 15.80 18.56
CA ASP A 4 6.59 15.06 19.77
C ASP A 4 5.94 13.69 19.95
N ARG A 5 5.07 13.25 19.04
CA ARG A 5 4.48 11.92 19.10
C ARG A 5 5.34 10.91 18.35
N GLY A 6 6.57 10.78 18.78
CA GLY A 6 7.53 9.70 18.53
C GLY A 6 7.13 8.65 17.48
N TYR A 7 7.05 9.06 16.20
CA TYR A 7 7.15 8.10 15.12
C TYR A 7 8.60 7.63 15.09
N ASP A 8 8.85 6.56 15.80
CA ASP A 8 10.15 5.92 15.83
C ASP A 8 10.30 5.11 14.53
N VAL A 9 10.80 5.78 13.49
CA VAL A 9 11.14 5.17 12.19
C VAL A 9 12.08 3.95 12.38
N ASN A 10 12.88 3.95 13.48
CA ASN A 10 13.75 2.84 13.82
C ASN A 10 13.01 1.58 14.31
N ARG A 11 11.71 1.66 14.58
CA ARG A 11 10.89 0.51 14.99
C ARG A 11 10.19 -0.22 13.83
N ILE A 12 10.31 0.22 12.59
CA ILE A 12 9.89 -0.58 11.45
C ILE A 12 10.96 -1.68 11.20
N LYS A 13 11.27 -2.47 12.22
CA LYS A 13 12.12 -3.66 12.07
C LYS A 13 11.45 -4.76 11.24
N ASP A 14 10.19 -4.58 10.88
CA ASP A 14 9.35 -5.61 10.26
C ASP A 14 9.44 -5.68 8.74
N THR A 15 10.27 -4.87 8.07
CA THR A 15 10.32 -4.90 6.59
C THR A 15 11.03 -6.13 6.05
N VAL A 16 12.02 -6.68 6.75
CA VAL A 16 12.59 -7.98 6.40
C VAL A 16 11.52 -9.08 6.45
N ALA A 17 10.49 -8.88 7.28
CA ALA A 17 9.35 -9.78 7.38
C ALA A 17 8.43 -9.77 6.15
N PHE A 18 8.49 -8.73 5.30
CA PHE A 18 7.68 -8.66 4.08
C PHE A 18 8.35 -9.24 2.84
N ALA A 19 9.61 -9.65 2.90
CA ALA A 19 10.22 -10.47 1.86
C ALA A 19 9.49 -11.82 1.78
N VAL A 20 9.10 -12.24 0.57
CA VAL A 20 8.45 -13.54 0.39
C VAL A 20 9.51 -14.63 0.56
N GLN A 21 9.19 -15.62 1.35
CA GLN A 21 10.06 -16.77 1.64
C GLN A 21 9.41 -18.05 1.11
N ASP A 22 10.22 -19.05 0.82
CA ASP A 22 9.72 -20.35 0.38
C ASP A 22 8.90 -21.01 1.50
N ASN A 23 7.83 -21.72 1.11
CA ASN A 23 6.94 -22.46 2.02
C ASN A 23 6.22 -21.58 3.06
N GLU A 24 5.91 -20.35 2.72
CA GLU A 24 5.01 -19.51 3.52
C GLU A 24 3.56 -19.76 3.14
N GLU A 25 2.74 -19.96 4.15
CA GLU A 25 1.31 -20.13 4.02
C GLU A 25 0.55 -19.11 4.86
N VAL A 26 -0.67 -18.83 4.46
CA VAL A 26 -1.59 -17.96 5.20
C VAL A 26 -2.58 -18.83 5.93
N TYR A 27 -2.68 -18.61 7.23
CA TYR A 27 -3.62 -19.29 8.12
C TYR A 27 -4.63 -18.30 8.66
N GLU A 28 -5.92 -18.65 8.60
CA GLU A 28 -6.93 -17.86 9.30
C GLU A 28 -6.97 -18.25 10.77
N ILE A 29 -6.94 -17.24 11.64
CA ILE A 29 -7.11 -17.42 13.07
C ILE A 29 -8.59 -17.28 13.39
N THR A 30 -9.27 -18.39 13.54
CA THR A 30 -10.71 -18.43 13.83
C THR A 30 -10.97 -17.93 15.26
N PRO A 31 -11.83 -16.91 15.45
CA PRO A 31 -12.24 -16.51 16.79
C PRO A 31 -13.11 -17.59 17.44
N PRO A 32 -13.18 -17.63 18.78
CA PRO A 32 -14.11 -18.48 19.46
C PRO A 32 -15.55 -18.17 18.98
N SER A 33 -16.33 -19.21 18.73
CA SER A 33 -17.69 -19.10 18.21
C SER A 33 -18.61 -18.38 19.21
N GLY A 34 -19.24 -17.31 18.79
CA GLY A 34 -20.27 -16.61 19.56
C GLY A 34 -21.06 -15.70 18.62
N TYR A 35 -22.36 -15.96 18.49
CA TYR A 35 -23.23 -15.04 17.75
C TYR A 35 -23.59 -13.86 18.64
N VAL A 36 -23.33 -12.64 18.15
CA VAL A 36 -23.79 -11.40 18.78
C VAL A 36 -24.73 -10.71 17.79
N PRO A 37 -25.95 -10.30 18.17
CA PRO A 37 -26.86 -9.59 17.31
C PRO A 37 -26.24 -8.30 16.77
N PHE A 38 -26.57 -7.95 15.54
CA PHE A 38 -26.01 -6.79 14.83
C PHE A 38 -26.24 -5.46 15.59
N ASP A 39 -27.43 -5.26 16.14
CA ASP A 39 -27.77 -4.03 16.87
C ASP A 39 -26.94 -3.88 18.16
N VAL A 40 -26.63 -5.01 18.80
CA VAL A 40 -25.74 -5.03 19.97
C VAL A 40 -24.31 -4.68 19.55
N ILE A 41 -23.82 -5.24 18.46
CA ILE A 41 -22.49 -4.91 17.91
C ILE A 41 -22.40 -3.40 17.65
N HIS A 42 -23.39 -2.84 16.93
CA HIS A 42 -23.41 -1.43 16.58
C HIS A 42 -23.32 -0.52 17.82
N SER A 43 -24.09 -0.85 18.86
CA SER A 43 -24.09 -0.06 20.12
C SER A 43 -22.77 -0.15 20.92
N MET A 44 -21.92 -1.15 20.64
CA MET A 44 -20.64 -1.38 21.32
C MET A 44 -19.45 -0.71 20.65
N LEU A 45 -19.61 -0.21 19.42
CA LEU A 45 -18.53 0.41 18.65
C LEU A 45 -18.44 1.89 18.96
N ASP A 46 -17.21 2.35 19.17
CA ASP A 46 -16.90 3.77 19.28
C ASP A 46 -16.28 4.31 17.97
N GLU A 47 -16.01 5.60 17.93
CA GLU A 47 -15.41 6.28 16.79
C GLU A 47 -14.09 5.68 16.33
N ILE A 48 -13.27 5.20 17.29
CA ILE A 48 -11.98 4.57 16.98
C ILE A 48 -12.18 3.22 16.32
N ASP A 49 -13.13 2.42 16.79
CA ASP A 49 -13.46 1.12 16.19
C ASP A 49 -13.95 1.29 14.73
N ILE A 50 -14.80 2.29 14.49
CA ILE A 50 -15.28 2.64 13.14
C ILE A 50 -14.12 3.10 12.26
N ALA A 51 -13.22 3.96 12.79
CA ALA A 51 -12.02 4.37 12.05
C ALA A 51 -11.12 3.18 11.69
N MET A 52 -10.92 2.22 12.60
CA MET A 52 -10.15 1.00 12.32
C MET A 52 -10.77 0.15 11.21
N ILE A 53 -12.09 -0.02 11.22
CA ILE A 53 -12.84 -0.73 10.17
C ILE A 53 -12.67 0.01 8.83
N ALA A 54 -12.83 1.32 8.84
CA ALA A 54 -12.73 2.15 7.63
C ALA A 54 -11.34 2.07 7.00
N GLU A 55 -10.27 2.23 7.79
CA GLU A 55 -8.90 2.16 7.27
C GLU A 55 -8.55 0.75 6.78
N ASN A 56 -9.01 -0.31 7.47
CA ASN A 56 -8.80 -1.67 7.00
C ASN A 56 -9.53 -1.93 5.67
N GLY A 57 -10.76 -1.42 5.52
CA GLY A 57 -11.53 -1.54 4.29
C GLY A 57 -10.85 -0.87 3.09
N LYS A 58 -10.24 0.30 3.29
CA LYS A 58 -9.49 1.02 2.24
C LYS A 58 -8.20 0.29 1.87
N SER A 59 -7.47 -0.21 2.86
CA SER A 59 -6.13 -0.79 2.70
C SER A 59 -6.13 -2.28 2.35
N THR A 60 -7.23 -2.96 2.40
CA THR A 60 -7.46 -4.41 2.25
C THR A 60 -6.91 -5.22 3.42
N TYR A 61 -5.61 -5.09 3.73
CA TYR A 61 -4.92 -5.80 4.80
C TYR A 61 -4.10 -4.80 5.62
N LEU A 62 -4.18 -4.88 6.95
CA LEU A 62 -3.37 -4.09 7.85
C LEU A 62 -2.81 -4.95 8.99
N THR A 63 -1.56 -4.70 9.38
CA THR A 63 -1.02 -5.21 10.65
C THR A 63 -1.51 -4.35 11.81
N SER A 64 -1.35 -4.83 13.06
CA SER A 64 -1.68 -4.03 14.25
C SER A 64 -0.83 -2.76 14.35
N LEU A 65 0.41 -2.79 13.88
CA LEU A 65 1.28 -1.62 13.83
C LEU A 65 0.77 -0.59 12.83
N GLN A 66 0.38 -1.01 11.63
CA GLN A 66 -0.18 -0.12 10.61
C GLN A 66 -1.52 0.50 11.07
N HIS A 67 -2.38 -0.25 11.74
CA HIS A 67 -3.57 0.31 12.40
C HIS A 67 -3.21 1.41 13.41
N TYR A 68 -2.25 1.13 14.29
CA TYR A 68 -1.78 2.11 15.27
C TYR A 68 -1.27 3.40 14.61
N GLN A 69 -0.50 3.27 13.53
CA GLN A 69 0.05 4.39 12.77
C GLN A 69 -1.04 5.21 12.08
N LEU A 70 -1.99 4.54 11.39
CA LEU A 70 -3.12 5.21 10.73
C LEU A 70 -4.00 5.97 11.71
N LEU A 71 -4.30 5.39 12.87
CA LEU A 71 -5.04 6.08 13.93
C LEU A 71 -4.31 7.34 14.41
N GLY A 72 -2.99 7.25 14.57
CA GLY A 72 -2.15 8.42 14.92
C GLY A 72 -2.23 9.52 13.86
N LEU A 73 -2.19 9.18 12.56
CA LEU A 73 -2.37 10.14 11.46
C LEU A 73 -3.75 10.79 11.46
N ARG A 74 -4.79 10.06 11.88
CA ARG A 74 -6.15 10.57 12.06
C ARG A 74 -6.33 11.44 13.30
N GLY A 75 -5.29 11.60 14.11
CA GLY A 75 -5.33 12.41 15.33
C GLY A 75 -5.81 11.67 16.58
N PHE A 76 -6.10 10.38 16.51
CA PHE A 76 -6.47 9.59 17.68
C PHE A 76 -5.28 9.35 18.60
N SER A 77 -5.46 9.62 19.90
CA SER A 77 -4.46 9.34 20.93
C SER A 77 -4.72 7.98 21.56
N VAL A 78 -4.14 6.93 20.95
CA VAL A 78 -4.31 5.54 21.41
C VAL A 78 -2.95 4.94 21.73
N LYS A 79 -2.87 4.09 22.77
CA LYS A 79 -1.69 3.27 23.02
C LYS A 79 -1.70 2.03 22.13
N ARG A 80 -0.53 1.51 21.73
CA ARG A 80 -0.42 0.29 20.90
C ARG A 80 -1.19 -0.91 21.50
N GLN A 81 -1.11 -1.12 22.82
CA GLN A 81 -1.88 -2.17 23.49
C GLN A 81 -3.40 -1.96 23.37
N GLY A 82 -3.86 -0.71 23.39
CA GLY A 82 -5.28 -0.39 23.18
C GLY A 82 -5.75 -0.76 21.78
N VAL A 83 -4.90 -0.56 20.75
CA VAL A 83 -5.20 -1.01 19.38
C VAL A 83 -5.30 -2.53 19.31
N ASN A 84 -4.39 -3.27 19.93
CA ASN A 84 -4.46 -4.74 19.96
C ASN A 84 -5.75 -5.25 20.61
N ASN A 85 -6.13 -4.68 21.77
CA ASN A 85 -7.37 -5.06 22.44
C ASN A 85 -8.62 -4.77 21.58
N ARG A 86 -8.61 -3.67 20.82
CA ARG A 86 -9.69 -3.33 19.89
C ARG A 86 -9.73 -4.30 18.70
N LEU A 87 -8.58 -4.66 18.13
CA LEU A 87 -8.51 -5.66 17.06
C LEU A 87 -9.07 -7.00 17.52
N GLU A 88 -8.72 -7.46 18.72
CA GLU A 88 -9.29 -8.67 19.31
C GLU A 88 -10.81 -8.58 19.50
N LYS A 89 -11.31 -7.42 19.98
CA LYS A 89 -12.75 -7.14 20.06
C LYS A 89 -13.42 -7.23 18.68
N LEU A 90 -12.86 -6.56 17.65
CA LEU A 90 -13.43 -6.54 16.31
C LEU A 90 -13.42 -7.94 15.65
N VAL A 91 -12.37 -8.75 15.90
CA VAL A 91 -12.29 -10.14 15.43
C VAL A 91 -13.32 -11.00 16.16
N LYS A 92 -13.45 -10.87 17.49
CA LYS A 92 -14.44 -11.60 18.29
C LYS A 92 -15.89 -11.36 17.82
N HIS A 93 -16.18 -10.15 17.36
CA HIS A 93 -17.50 -9.78 16.83
C HIS A 93 -17.65 -9.98 15.33
N HIS A 94 -16.73 -10.71 14.70
CA HIS A 94 -16.75 -11.02 13.26
C HIS A 94 -16.77 -9.78 12.34
N LEU A 95 -16.25 -8.64 12.80
CA LEU A 95 -16.08 -7.44 12.00
C LEU A 95 -14.76 -7.46 11.22
N LEU A 96 -13.73 -8.03 11.81
CA LEU A 96 -12.48 -8.34 11.12
C LEU A 96 -12.22 -9.84 11.13
N ARG A 97 -11.56 -10.33 10.08
CA ARG A 97 -10.88 -11.62 10.06
C ARG A 97 -9.43 -11.40 10.45
N SER A 98 -8.86 -12.32 11.20
CA SER A 98 -7.45 -12.32 11.57
C SER A 98 -6.72 -13.44 10.86
N PHE A 99 -5.58 -13.15 10.27
CA PHE A 99 -4.74 -14.10 9.55
C PHE A 99 -3.30 -14.01 10.04
N GLU A 100 -2.54 -15.05 9.77
CA GLU A 100 -1.12 -15.10 10.04
C GLU A 100 -0.38 -15.70 8.82
N ILE A 101 0.66 -15.01 8.34
CA ILE A 101 1.61 -15.59 7.39
C ILE A 101 2.74 -16.20 8.19
N ARG A 102 2.98 -17.48 8.02
CA ARG A 102 4.10 -18.17 8.67
C ARG A 102 4.64 -19.29 7.80
N ARG A 103 5.89 -19.65 8.05
CA ARG A 103 6.47 -20.89 7.52
C ARG A 103 5.96 -22.08 8.29
N GLU A 104 5.85 -23.21 7.63
CA GLU A 104 5.60 -24.48 8.28
C GLU A 104 6.66 -24.74 9.37
N GLY A 105 6.22 -25.07 10.58
CA GLY A 105 7.08 -25.31 11.73
C GLY A 105 7.63 -24.04 12.44
N SER A 106 7.33 -22.83 11.96
CA SER A 106 7.70 -21.57 12.63
C SER A 106 6.62 -21.11 13.60
N SER A 107 7.04 -20.67 14.81
CA SER A 107 6.15 -20.00 15.77
C SER A 107 6.01 -18.48 15.50
N ASN A 108 6.86 -17.92 14.66
CA ASN A 108 6.87 -16.48 14.36
C ASN A 108 6.20 -16.23 13.01
N GLY A 109 5.10 -15.48 13.02
CA GLY A 109 4.34 -15.12 11.84
C GLY A 109 4.00 -13.63 11.81
N ILE A 110 3.57 -13.16 10.64
CA ILE A 110 3.05 -11.82 10.44
C ILE A 110 1.54 -11.87 10.59
N ARG A 111 0.99 -11.31 11.67
CA ARG A 111 -0.44 -11.18 11.84
C ARG A 111 -0.98 -9.96 11.11
N PHE A 112 -2.05 -10.16 10.37
CA PHE A 112 -2.76 -9.11 9.65
C PHE A 112 -4.28 -9.31 9.72
N TYR A 113 -5.01 -8.28 9.35
CA TYR A 113 -6.47 -8.24 9.49
C TYR A 113 -7.11 -7.82 8.18
N ALA A 114 -8.30 -8.34 7.91
CA ALA A 114 -9.13 -8.01 6.76
C ALA A 114 -10.57 -7.75 7.18
N ILE A 115 -11.25 -6.85 6.46
CA ILE A 115 -12.65 -6.49 6.72
C ILE A 115 -13.59 -7.64 6.32
N THR A 116 -14.65 -7.85 7.09
CA THR A 116 -15.75 -8.77 6.74
C THR A 116 -16.87 -8.03 5.99
N GLY A 117 -17.79 -8.81 5.39
CA GLY A 117 -19.00 -8.23 4.80
C GLY A 117 -19.90 -7.51 5.81
N LEU A 118 -19.91 -7.98 7.08
CA LEU A 118 -20.64 -7.33 8.17
C LEU A 118 -20.06 -5.95 8.49
N ALA A 119 -18.74 -5.87 8.63
CA ALA A 119 -18.06 -4.61 8.88
C ALA A 119 -18.18 -3.64 7.70
N LEU A 120 -18.16 -4.16 6.47
CA LEU A 120 -18.41 -3.34 5.27
C LEU A 120 -19.80 -2.68 5.33
N LYS A 121 -20.83 -3.46 5.69
CA LYS A 121 -22.19 -2.93 5.86
C LYS A 121 -22.24 -1.82 6.92
N LEU A 122 -21.66 -2.07 8.10
CA LEU A 122 -21.58 -1.08 9.18
C LEU A 122 -20.90 0.22 8.74
N ALA A 123 -19.77 0.11 8.08
CA ALA A 123 -19.02 1.28 7.64
C ALA A 123 -19.77 2.09 6.58
N LEU A 124 -20.47 1.41 5.65
CA LEU A 124 -21.33 2.09 4.67
C LEU A 124 -22.50 2.83 5.33
N GLU A 125 -23.12 2.26 6.36
CA GLU A 125 -24.18 2.93 7.16
C GLU A 125 -23.64 4.18 7.88
N GLN A 126 -22.35 4.21 8.21
CA GLN A 126 -21.65 5.38 8.77
C GLN A 126 -21.11 6.36 7.71
N GLY A 127 -21.48 6.18 6.43
CA GLY A 127 -21.05 7.06 5.33
C GLY A 127 -19.62 6.85 4.86
N VAL A 128 -18.95 5.76 5.26
CA VAL A 128 -17.61 5.45 4.77
C VAL A 128 -17.69 4.91 3.34
N ILE A 129 -16.96 5.54 2.43
CA ILE A 129 -16.87 5.11 1.03
C ILE A 129 -15.73 4.12 0.87
N PHE A 130 -16.02 2.98 0.26
CA PHE A 130 -15.04 1.95 -0.09
C PHE A 130 -15.01 1.68 -1.59
N HIS A 131 -13.83 1.36 -2.11
CA HIS A 131 -13.75 0.72 -3.41
C HIS A 131 -14.18 -0.76 -3.28
N MET A 132 -15.25 -1.12 -3.98
CA MET A 132 -15.94 -2.43 -3.84
C MET A 132 -15.07 -3.67 -4.11
N GLY A 133 -13.88 -3.50 -4.71
CA GLY A 133 -12.93 -4.59 -4.99
C GLY A 133 -12.04 -5.04 -3.82
N ASN A 134 -12.12 -4.36 -2.68
CA ASN A 134 -11.13 -4.53 -1.59
C ASN A 134 -11.51 -5.57 -0.53
N ARG A 135 -12.72 -6.15 -0.57
CA ARG A 135 -13.13 -7.14 0.42
C ARG A 135 -12.55 -8.53 0.09
N VAL A 136 -12.06 -9.22 1.10
CA VAL A 136 -11.78 -10.66 1.01
C VAL A 136 -13.13 -11.38 0.99
N GLN A 137 -13.35 -12.23 0.00
CA GLN A 137 -14.55 -13.07 -0.01
C GLN A 137 -14.50 -14.03 1.19
N ARG A 138 -15.67 -14.43 1.69
CA ARG A 138 -15.80 -15.15 2.97
C ARG A 138 -14.95 -16.42 3.04
N ASP A 139 -14.76 -17.09 1.92
CA ASP A 139 -14.09 -18.38 1.85
C ASP A 139 -12.66 -18.31 1.29
N ASP A 140 -12.21 -17.12 0.85
CA ASP A 140 -10.89 -16.96 0.28
C ASP A 140 -9.84 -16.74 1.36
N ILE A 141 -8.85 -17.63 1.39
CA ILE A 141 -7.59 -17.38 2.09
C ILE A 141 -6.63 -16.76 1.08
N PRO A 142 -6.16 -15.54 1.31
CA PRO A 142 -5.27 -14.86 0.36
C PRO A 142 -3.90 -15.54 0.32
N ASP A 143 -3.21 -15.46 -0.82
CA ASP A 143 -1.83 -15.92 -0.91
C ASP A 143 -0.85 -14.95 -0.24
N ALA A 144 0.26 -15.47 0.26
CA ALA A 144 1.25 -14.70 1.03
C ALA A 144 1.90 -13.58 0.19
N GLU A 145 2.15 -13.80 -1.12
CA GLU A 145 2.71 -12.78 -2.02
C GLU A 145 1.76 -11.57 -2.11
N THR A 146 0.48 -11.82 -2.37
CA THR A 146 -0.53 -10.77 -2.49
C THR A 146 -0.65 -9.98 -1.19
N VAL A 147 -0.70 -10.65 -0.03
CA VAL A 147 -0.77 -9.97 1.26
C VAL A 147 0.46 -9.10 1.49
N LYS A 148 1.66 -9.65 1.32
CA LYS A 148 2.90 -8.92 1.55
C LYS A 148 3.03 -7.71 0.64
N ARG A 149 2.65 -7.82 -0.63
CA ARG A 149 2.61 -6.67 -1.56
C ARG A 149 1.70 -5.56 -1.05
N LYS A 150 0.52 -5.89 -0.52
CA LYS A 150 -0.41 -4.91 0.06
C LYS A 150 0.14 -4.29 1.34
N LEU A 151 0.68 -5.10 2.25
CA LEU A 151 1.27 -4.60 3.50
C LEU A 151 2.46 -3.66 3.26
N VAL A 152 3.28 -3.94 2.23
CA VAL A 152 4.37 -3.04 1.83
C VAL A 152 3.85 -1.75 1.20
N ALA A 153 2.82 -1.82 0.36
CA ALA A 153 2.20 -0.61 -0.19
C ALA A 153 1.64 0.29 0.92
N ASN A 154 1.00 -0.31 1.94
CA ASN A 154 0.51 0.41 3.10
C ASN A 154 1.65 1.02 3.92
N MET A 155 2.78 0.30 4.07
CA MET A 155 3.97 0.81 4.73
C MET A 155 4.56 2.00 3.97
N ALA A 156 4.65 1.93 2.64
CA ALA A 156 5.12 3.02 1.80
C ALA A 156 4.21 4.24 1.94
N ALA A 157 2.89 4.05 1.89
CA ALA A 157 1.91 5.11 2.11
C ALA A 157 2.11 5.80 3.47
N LEU A 158 2.22 5.00 4.53
CA LEU A 158 2.44 5.52 5.88
C LEU A 158 3.75 6.29 5.97
N GLY A 159 4.84 5.74 5.42
CA GLY A 159 6.14 6.41 5.38
C GLY A 159 6.06 7.77 4.71
N LEU A 160 5.42 7.86 3.54
CA LEU A 160 5.23 9.10 2.80
C LEU A 160 4.35 10.09 3.57
N MET A 161 3.20 9.64 4.10
CA MET A 161 2.28 10.49 4.88
C MET A 161 2.95 11.11 6.11
N PHE A 162 3.87 10.39 6.74
CA PHE A 162 4.60 10.91 7.91
C PHE A 162 5.73 11.87 7.53
N SER A 163 6.41 11.62 6.43
CA SER A 163 7.69 12.25 6.11
C SER A 163 7.60 13.35 5.09
N CYS A 164 6.69 13.25 4.14
CA CYS A 164 6.54 14.22 3.07
C CYS A 164 5.66 15.40 3.50
N ALA A 165 6.19 16.62 3.38
CA ALA A 165 5.47 17.84 3.75
C ALA A 165 4.31 18.12 2.79
N ASP A 166 4.54 17.86 1.50
CA ASP A 166 3.67 18.26 0.42
C ASP A 166 2.78 17.11 -0.06
N MET A 167 2.73 16.01 0.68
CA MET A 167 1.82 14.92 0.34
C MET A 167 0.37 15.32 0.59
N GLU A 168 -0.36 15.54 -0.47
CA GLU A 168 -1.77 15.92 -0.42
C GLU A 168 -2.68 14.72 -0.22
N GLY A 169 -2.32 13.55 -0.78
CA GLY A 169 -3.15 12.38 -0.59
C GLY A 169 -2.54 11.06 -1.05
N PHE A 170 -3.21 10.00 -0.64
CA PHE A 170 -2.90 8.62 -1.00
C PHE A 170 -4.19 7.82 -1.18
N ALA A 171 -4.23 7.03 -2.26
CA ALA A 171 -5.31 6.10 -2.54
C ALA A 171 -4.78 4.67 -2.61
N PHE A 172 -5.49 3.75 -1.96
CA PHE A 172 -5.13 2.33 -1.96
C PHE A 172 -5.88 1.56 -3.03
N ASN A 173 -5.22 0.58 -3.64
CA ASN A 173 -5.84 -0.38 -4.57
C ASN A 173 -6.51 0.28 -5.78
N GLU A 174 -5.80 1.20 -6.41
CA GLU A 174 -6.33 1.97 -7.52
C GLU A 174 -6.41 1.18 -8.83
N THR A 175 -7.42 1.53 -9.62
CA THR A 175 -7.57 1.06 -10.99
C THR A 175 -7.61 2.27 -11.91
N VAL A 176 -6.52 2.47 -12.62
CA VAL A 176 -6.37 3.55 -13.58
C VAL A 176 -6.77 3.05 -14.97
N ARG A 177 -7.62 3.79 -15.65
CA ARG A 177 -8.12 3.46 -16.98
C ARG A 177 -8.40 4.74 -17.76
N PRO A 178 -8.26 4.74 -19.11
CA PRO A 178 -8.69 5.87 -19.91
C PRO A 178 -10.20 6.10 -19.79
N VAL A 179 -10.62 7.34 -19.86
CA VAL A 179 -12.04 7.67 -20.03
C VAL A 179 -12.35 7.47 -21.51
N GLN A 180 -13.08 6.42 -21.85
CA GLN A 180 -13.48 6.13 -23.21
C GLN A 180 -15.00 6.11 -23.33
N GLU A 181 -15.50 6.67 -24.47
CA GLU A 181 -16.87 6.50 -24.92
C GLU A 181 -17.12 5.14 -25.59
N GLN A 182 -16.05 4.37 -25.89
CA GLN A 182 -16.09 3.05 -26.52
C GLN A 182 -15.60 1.94 -25.58
N PRO A 183 -15.90 0.66 -25.85
CA PRO A 183 -15.49 -0.45 -24.98
C PRO A 183 -13.98 -0.51 -24.82
N ILE A 184 -13.53 -0.40 -23.58
CA ILE A 184 -12.13 -0.37 -23.19
C ILE A 184 -11.50 -1.73 -23.44
N THR A 185 -10.41 -1.79 -24.20
CA THR A 185 -9.58 -2.99 -24.24
C THR A 185 -8.86 -3.16 -22.89
N ASN A 186 -8.84 -4.38 -22.35
CA ASN A 186 -8.18 -4.68 -21.07
C ASN A 186 -6.69 -4.30 -21.01
N ASN A 187 -6.09 -4.01 -22.17
CA ASN A 187 -4.65 -3.70 -22.27
C ASN A 187 -4.28 -2.32 -21.72
N CYS A 188 -5.24 -1.40 -21.58
CA CYS A 188 -5.00 -0.05 -21.01
C CYS A 188 -5.46 0.08 -19.55
N ILE A 189 -5.86 -1.01 -18.90
CA ILE A 189 -6.27 -0.99 -17.50
C ILE A 189 -5.08 -1.33 -16.63
N LEU A 190 -4.67 -0.39 -15.79
CA LEU A 190 -3.60 -0.59 -14.81
C LEU A 190 -4.18 -0.67 -13.40
N ARG A 191 -3.95 -1.79 -12.73
CA ARG A 191 -4.28 -1.96 -11.30
C ARG A 191 -3.00 -1.85 -10.49
N THR A 192 -2.99 -0.90 -9.55
CA THR A 192 -1.84 -0.64 -8.68
C THR A 192 -2.23 -0.77 -7.21
N PRO A 193 -1.34 -1.27 -6.34
CA PRO A 193 -1.61 -1.34 -4.90
C PRO A 193 -1.75 0.03 -4.25
N GLY A 194 -1.23 1.10 -4.87
CA GLY A 194 -1.38 2.45 -4.35
C GLY A 194 -1.15 3.52 -5.40
N MET A 195 -1.71 4.70 -5.16
CA MET A 195 -1.46 5.93 -5.88
C MET A 195 -1.29 7.05 -4.86
N PHE A 196 -0.36 7.95 -5.08
CA PHE A 196 -0.17 9.12 -4.24
C PHE A 196 0.13 10.35 -5.09
N TRP A 197 -0.11 11.52 -4.52
CA TRP A 197 0.15 12.79 -5.18
C TRP A 197 0.68 13.81 -4.17
N LEU A 198 1.61 14.63 -4.66
CA LEU A 198 2.21 15.72 -3.90
C LEU A 198 1.51 17.04 -4.19
N ASP A 199 1.04 17.18 -5.44
CA ASP A 199 0.28 18.31 -5.97
C ASP A 199 -0.52 17.84 -7.20
N ASP A 200 -1.17 18.78 -7.91
CA ASP A 200 -1.95 18.47 -9.11
C ASP A 200 -1.11 17.97 -10.29
N GLU A 201 0.22 18.21 -10.27
CA GLU A 201 1.13 17.88 -11.36
C GLU A 201 2.04 16.68 -11.05
N SER A 202 2.15 16.32 -9.78
CA SER A 202 3.06 15.26 -9.30
C SER A 202 2.29 14.06 -8.77
N VAL A 203 1.84 13.20 -9.69
CA VAL A 203 1.05 12.00 -9.41
C VAL A 203 1.89 10.74 -9.64
N PHE A 204 1.81 9.78 -8.74
CA PHE A 204 2.62 8.57 -8.75
C PHE A 204 1.77 7.32 -8.56
N LEU A 205 2.02 6.31 -9.37
CA LEU A 205 1.46 4.97 -9.24
C LEU A 205 2.49 4.06 -8.58
N LEU A 206 2.14 3.46 -7.46
CA LEU A 206 3.02 2.57 -6.73
C LEU A 206 2.79 1.12 -7.17
N GLU A 207 3.80 0.47 -7.70
CA GLU A 207 3.84 -0.97 -7.90
C GLU A 207 4.81 -1.61 -6.92
N VAL A 208 4.41 -2.72 -6.33
CA VAL A 208 5.23 -3.46 -5.36
C VAL A 208 5.60 -4.81 -5.94
N ILE A 209 6.89 -5.13 -6.01
CA ILE A 209 7.39 -6.41 -6.47
C ILE A 209 8.08 -7.18 -5.34
N ARG A 210 7.90 -8.48 -5.32
CA ARG A 210 8.50 -9.42 -4.37
C ARG A 210 9.30 -10.49 -5.11
N SER A 211 10.27 -11.08 -4.44
CA SER A 211 11.11 -12.15 -5.01
C SER A 211 10.33 -13.45 -5.13
N THR A 212 9.49 -13.54 -6.15
CA THR A 212 8.67 -14.73 -6.44
C THR A 212 8.89 -15.21 -7.87
N PRO A 213 8.61 -16.48 -8.18
CA PRO A 213 8.63 -16.97 -9.55
C PRO A 213 7.74 -16.08 -10.45
N HIS A 214 8.27 -15.69 -11.60
CA HIS A 214 7.59 -14.83 -12.57
C HIS A 214 7.32 -13.37 -12.14
N ALA A 215 7.88 -12.87 -11.03
CA ALA A 215 7.68 -11.50 -10.56
C ALA A 215 8.06 -10.47 -11.64
N PHE A 216 9.20 -10.63 -12.28
CA PHE A 216 9.67 -9.71 -13.33
C PHE A 216 8.82 -9.80 -14.61
N ARG A 217 8.29 -10.97 -14.95
CA ARG A 217 7.34 -11.10 -16.07
C ARG A 217 6.04 -10.35 -15.77
N LYS A 218 5.47 -10.54 -14.57
CA LYS A 218 4.28 -9.80 -14.13
C LYS A 218 4.53 -8.29 -14.11
N LEU A 219 5.74 -7.86 -13.71
CA LEU A 219 6.14 -6.46 -13.76
C LEU A 219 6.20 -5.95 -15.20
N ALA A 220 6.85 -6.69 -16.12
CA ALA A 220 6.94 -6.31 -17.53
C ALA A 220 5.55 -6.13 -18.17
N ASP A 221 4.62 -7.05 -17.90
CA ASP A 221 3.24 -6.94 -18.37
C ASP A 221 2.55 -5.67 -17.83
N LYS A 222 2.86 -5.26 -16.59
CA LYS A 222 2.35 -4.03 -15.99
C LYS A 222 2.98 -2.77 -16.60
N VAL A 223 4.29 -2.76 -16.77
CA VAL A 223 5.01 -1.64 -17.41
C VAL A 223 4.51 -1.46 -18.83
N GLN A 224 4.29 -2.54 -19.58
CA GLN A 224 3.70 -2.46 -20.91
C GLN A 224 2.30 -1.83 -20.90
N ARG A 225 1.45 -2.20 -19.94
CA ARG A 225 0.13 -1.56 -19.75
C ARG A 225 0.23 -0.10 -19.32
N TYR A 226 1.21 0.23 -18.50
CA TYR A 226 1.49 1.60 -18.11
C TYR A 226 1.85 2.45 -19.35
N TYR A 227 2.76 1.98 -20.20
CA TYR A 227 3.08 2.69 -21.45
C TYR A 227 1.88 2.79 -22.39
N ALA A 228 1.08 1.73 -22.50
CA ALA A 228 -0.15 1.79 -23.31
C ALA A 228 -1.15 2.82 -22.74
N LEU A 229 -1.18 3.00 -21.42
CA LEU A 229 -2.02 3.99 -20.76
C LEU A 229 -1.51 5.41 -21.00
N VAL A 230 -0.22 5.67 -20.76
CA VAL A 230 0.38 7.02 -20.84
C VAL A 230 0.49 7.51 -22.28
N ASN A 231 0.61 6.62 -23.25
CA ASN A 231 0.62 6.95 -24.67
C ASN A 231 -0.79 7.06 -25.29
N ASN A 232 -1.84 6.92 -24.48
CA ASN A 232 -3.21 7.04 -24.95
C ASN A 232 -3.68 8.49 -24.80
N GLU A 233 -4.04 9.15 -25.93
CA GLU A 233 -4.54 10.53 -25.91
C GLU A 233 -5.79 10.71 -25.05
N ASP A 234 -6.64 9.67 -24.92
CA ASP A 234 -7.83 9.70 -24.08
C ASP A 234 -7.51 9.70 -22.59
N TYR A 235 -6.30 9.25 -22.19
CA TYR A 235 -5.87 9.32 -20.80
C TYR A 235 -5.72 10.78 -20.33
N LEU A 236 -5.20 11.65 -21.18
CA LEU A 236 -5.05 13.09 -20.88
C LEU A 236 -6.40 13.78 -20.59
N LYS A 237 -7.50 13.16 -21.03
CA LYS A 237 -8.87 13.59 -20.71
C LYS A 237 -9.41 12.93 -19.44
N SER A 238 -8.75 11.89 -18.93
CA SER A 238 -9.16 11.19 -17.73
C SER A 238 -8.65 11.93 -16.50
N ASN A 239 -9.57 12.14 -15.58
CA ASN A 239 -9.29 12.84 -14.34
C ASN A 239 -9.21 11.79 -13.22
N VAL A 240 -8.02 11.28 -12.93
CA VAL A 240 -7.81 10.33 -11.83
C VAL A 240 -7.74 11.15 -10.53
N HIS A 241 -8.73 11.02 -9.68
CA HIS A 241 -8.89 11.79 -8.43
C HIS A 241 -8.84 13.32 -8.61
N GLY A 242 -9.21 13.84 -9.78
CA GLY A 242 -9.15 15.26 -10.05
C GLY A 242 -7.84 15.74 -10.68
N HIS A 243 -6.81 14.90 -10.72
CA HIS A 243 -5.50 15.28 -11.25
C HIS A 243 -5.44 15.09 -12.76
N LYS A 244 -4.86 16.08 -13.44
CA LYS A 244 -4.67 16.09 -14.91
C LYS A 244 -3.29 15.60 -15.33
N ALA A 245 -2.37 15.48 -14.37
CA ALA A 245 -1.00 15.07 -14.66
C ALA A 245 -0.90 13.59 -15.03
N MET A 246 0.06 13.30 -15.90
CA MET A 246 0.46 11.94 -16.23
C MET A 246 1.16 11.32 -15.02
N PRO A 247 0.64 10.22 -14.44
CA PRO A 247 1.27 9.63 -13.29
C PRO A 247 2.59 8.94 -13.66
N GLN A 248 3.61 9.11 -12.85
CA GLN A 248 4.85 8.34 -12.93
C GLN A 248 4.68 6.97 -12.24
N LEU A 249 5.32 5.94 -12.79
CA LEU A 249 5.30 4.60 -12.18
C LEU A 249 6.49 4.42 -11.23
N VAL A 250 6.20 4.19 -9.96
CA VAL A 250 7.19 3.90 -8.91
C VAL A 250 7.19 2.40 -8.61
N ILE A 251 8.31 1.75 -8.76
CA ILE A 251 8.51 0.32 -8.50
C ILE A 251 9.18 0.14 -7.14
N CYS A 252 8.45 -0.39 -6.16
CA CYS A 252 8.97 -0.73 -4.85
C CYS A 252 9.47 -2.18 -4.81
N ALA A 253 10.78 -2.35 -4.70
CA ALA A 253 11.45 -3.63 -4.62
C ALA A 253 11.80 -4.01 -3.16
N GLU A 254 12.22 -5.24 -2.91
CA GLU A 254 12.68 -5.68 -1.58
C GLU A 254 14.03 -5.05 -1.20
N SER A 255 14.87 -4.79 -2.21
CA SER A 255 16.20 -4.23 -2.04
C SER A 255 16.67 -3.52 -3.32
N MET A 256 17.74 -2.75 -3.21
CA MET A 256 18.42 -2.15 -4.35
C MET A 256 18.85 -3.18 -5.39
N GLU A 257 19.37 -4.33 -4.95
CA GLU A 257 19.77 -5.40 -5.87
C GLU A 257 18.57 -5.99 -6.61
N HIS A 258 17.43 -6.16 -5.91
CA HIS A 258 16.19 -6.62 -6.52
C HIS A 258 15.66 -5.61 -7.55
N ALA A 259 15.76 -4.30 -7.26
CA ALA A 259 15.41 -3.25 -8.22
C ALA A 259 16.30 -3.29 -9.47
N ARG A 260 17.63 -3.46 -9.31
CA ARG A 260 18.57 -3.60 -10.44
C ARG A 260 18.25 -4.80 -11.32
N LYS A 261 17.93 -5.95 -10.73
CA LYS A 261 17.52 -7.16 -11.47
C LYS A 261 16.21 -6.92 -12.24
N ALA A 262 15.26 -6.23 -11.63
CA ALA A 262 14.00 -5.87 -12.28
C ALA A 262 14.24 -4.92 -13.48
N ASP A 263 15.04 -3.88 -13.29
CA ASP A 263 15.40 -2.93 -14.33
C ASP A 263 16.13 -3.60 -15.50
N ALA A 264 17.15 -4.43 -15.21
CA ALA A 264 17.85 -5.20 -16.24
C ALA A 264 16.90 -6.12 -17.04
N TYR A 265 15.93 -6.73 -16.38
CA TYR A 265 14.90 -7.52 -17.03
C TYR A 265 14.01 -6.67 -17.95
N LEU A 266 13.54 -5.51 -17.49
CA LEU A 266 12.73 -4.59 -18.30
C LEU A 266 13.50 -4.10 -19.53
N ARG A 267 14.78 -3.71 -19.37
CA ARG A 267 15.67 -3.32 -20.48
C ARG A 267 15.83 -4.44 -21.50
N SER A 268 16.03 -5.68 -21.04
CA SER A 268 16.15 -6.85 -21.94
C SER A 268 14.88 -7.11 -22.77
N ARG A 269 13.74 -6.56 -22.36
CA ARG A 269 12.45 -6.63 -23.05
C ARG A 269 12.13 -5.39 -23.90
N GLY A 270 13.05 -4.41 -23.94
CA GLY A 270 12.80 -3.15 -24.63
C GLY A 270 11.71 -2.28 -23.97
N LEU A 271 11.43 -2.53 -22.70
CA LEU A 271 10.45 -1.79 -21.91
C LEU A 271 11.09 -0.65 -21.10
N TRP A 272 12.22 -0.19 -21.53
CA TRP A 272 12.92 0.95 -20.95
C TRP A 272 13.30 1.91 -22.07
N SER A 273 13.04 3.20 -21.87
CA SER A 273 13.57 4.24 -22.73
C SER A 273 14.26 5.30 -21.86
N SER A 274 15.29 5.94 -22.41
CA SER A 274 16.00 7.04 -21.74
C SER A 274 15.11 8.29 -21.54
N GLU A 275 13.95 8.32 -22.19
CA GLU A 275 12.98 9.41 -22.11
C GLU A 275 11.85 9.12 -21.10
N ASP A 276 11.63 7.84 -20.78
CA ASP A 276 10.57 7.39 -19.88
C ASP A 276 11.19 6.91 -18.57
N THR A 277 11.32 7.81 -17.64
CA THR A 277 11.91 7.51 -16.32
C THR A 277 10.95 6.66 -15.47
N LEU A 278 11.32 5.39 -15.25
CA LEU A 278 10.72 4.57 -14.22
C LEU A 278 11.43 4.87 -12.89
N LEU A 279 10.68 5.28 -11.91
CA LEU A 279 11.20 5.50 -10.57
C LEU A 279 11.23 4.20 -9.79
N TYR A 280 12.27 4.02 -8.99
CA TYR A 280 12.44 2.88 -8.10
C TYR A 280 12.50 3.34 -6.65
N THR A 281 12.12 2.45 -5.78
CA THR A 281 12.31 2.53 -4.34
C THR A 281 12.45 1.13 -3.78
N HIS A 282 12.81 0.99 -2.51
CA HIS A 282 12.88 -0.33 -1.87
C HIS A 282 12.56 -0.24 -0.37
N ASP A 283 12.25 -1.38 0.21
CA ASP A 283 11.73 -1.48 1.58
C ASP A 283 12.58 -0.72 2.61
N LEU A 284 13.90 -0.78 2.51
CA LEU A 284 14.80 -0.10 3.47
C LEU A 284 14.76 1.43 3.39
N VAL A 285 14.40 2.01 2.25
CA VAL A 285 14.33 3.47 2.08
C VAL A 285 13.24 4.05 2.97
N PHE A 286 12.06 3.41 2.98
CA PHE A 286 10.96 3.85 3.85
C PHE A 286 11.25 3.72 5.35
N MET A 287 12.33 3.02 5.71
CA MET A 287 12.73 2.79 7.10
C MET A 287 13.79 3.72 7.62
N LYS A 288 14.69 4.19 6.76
CA LYS A 288 15.94 4.82 7.23
C LYS A 288 16.11 6.26 6.78
N ASP A 289 15.65 6.60 5.59
CA ASP A 289 15.85 7.93 5.01
C ASP A 289 14.62 8.36 4.22
N THR A 290 13.79 9.13 4.86
CA THR A 290 12.55 9.65 4.29
C THR A 290 12.75 10.84 3.35
N LEU A 291 13.97 11.29 3.14
CA LEU A 291 14.29 12.42 2.28
C LEU A 291 14.65 12.01 0.85
N ARG A 292 15.26 10.83 0.70
CA ARG A 292 15.66 10.27 -0.60
C ARG A 292 14.86 9.02 -0.87
N VAL A 293 13.63 9.21 -1.31
CA VAL A 293 12.65 8.11 -1.39
C VAL A 293 12.70 7.39 -2.72
N PHE A 294 13.01 8.11 -3.80
CA PHE A 294 12.98 7.56 -5.15
C PHE A 294 14.33 7.69 -5.84
N TYR A 295 14.59 6.78 -6.76
CA TYR A 295 15.77 6.82 -7.62
C TYR A 295 15.45 6.24 -9.00
N GLU A 296 16.17 6.73 -10.00
CA GLU A 296 16.32 6.09 -11.29
C GLU A 296 17.56 5.23 -11.29
N LEU A 297 17.61 4.24 -12.19
CA LEU A 297 18.82 3.47 -12.45
C LEU A 297 19.37 3.91 -13.81
N ASN A 298 20.59 4.47 -13.83
CA ASN A 298 21.27 4.83 -15.08
C ASN A 298 21.65 3.58 -15.88
N GLU A 299 22.30 3.75 -17.03
CA GLU A 299 22.70 2.65 -17.91
C GLU A 299 23.62 1.64 -17.21
N GLU A 300 24.42 2.09 -16.23
CA GLU A 300 25.32 1.28 -15.42
C GLU A 300 24.62 0.61 -14.22
N GLY A 301 23.33 0.85 -14.02
CA GLY A 301 22.55 0.38 -12.87
C GLY A 301 22.87 1.12 -11.57
N MET A 302 23.47 2.31 -11.65
CA MET A 302 23.74 3.17 -10.49
C MET A 302 22.52 4.04 -10.18
N PRO A 303 22.16 4.22 -8.88
CA PRO A 303 21.00 5.01 -8.51
C PRO A 303 21.28 6.51 -8.64
N ILE A 304 20.38 7.22 -9.28
CA ILE A 304 20.27 8.69 -9.25
C ILE A 304 19.10 9.00 -8.34
N TRP A 305 19.38 9.56 -7.17
CA TRP A 305 18.39 9.77 -6.12
C TRP A 305 17.61 11.07 -6.29
N TYR A 306 16.29 10.98 -6.06
CA TYR A 306 15.38 12.11 -5.99
C TYR A 306 14.89 12.30 -4.56
N SER A 307 14.86 13.52 -4.11
CA SER A 307 14.34 13.92 -2.82
C SER A 307 12.89 14.37 -2.95
N VAL A 308 12.04 13.95 -2.02
CA VAL A 308 10.74 14.59 -1.83
C VAL A 308 10.86 15.66 -0.75
N PRO A 309 10.06 16.74 -0.83
CA PRO A 309 10.04 17.76 0.21
C PRO A 309 9.74 17.14 1.57
N SER A 310 10.61 17.35 2.54
CA SER A 310 10.44 16.81 3.89
C SER A 310 9.63 17.75 4.77
N ARG A 311 8.74 17.21 5.59
CA ARG A 311 8.05 17.98 6.64
C ARG A 311 8.99 18.61 7.67
N PHE A 312 10.23 18.13 7.71
CA PHE A 312 11.23 18.47 8.75
C PHE A 312 12.41 19.28 8.23
N SER A 313 12.50 19.54 6.94
CA SER A 313 13.60 20.27 6.34
C SER A 313 13.17 21.63 5.80
N ASN A 314 13.99 22.62 6.09
CA ASN A 314 13.89 23.94 5.47
C ASN A 314 14.22 23.79 3.96
N PRO A 315 13.39 24.27 3.02
CA PRO A 315 13.61 24.09 1.57
C PRO A 315 14.96 24.60 1.08
N ASN A 316 15.65 25.44 1.86
CA ASN A 316 16.97 25.97 1.53
C ASN A 316 18.15 25.01 1.79
N GLN A 317 17.92 23.79 2.29
CA GLN A 317 18.98 22.79 2.55
C GLN A 317 19.05 21.65 1.52
N LEU A 318 18.17 21.64 0.52
CA LEU A 318 18.07 20.56 -0.46
C LEU A 318 18.98 20.72 -1.69
N CYS A 319 19.77 21.80 -1.76
CA CYS A 319 20.69 22.10 -2.87
C CYS A 319 22.16 22.04 -2.45
N ALA A 320 22.57 21.03 -1.69
CA ALA A 320 24.00 20.81 -1.38
C ALA A 320 24.36 19.33 -1.57
#